data_e123f5b24c5911601b73866c19e6f8b5
#
_entry.id   e123f5b24c5911601b73866c19e6f8b5
#
_cell.length_a   1.000
_cell.length_b   1.000
_cell.length_c   1.000
_cell.angle_alpha   90.00
_cell.angle_beta   90.00
_cell.angle_gamma   90.00
#
_symmetry.space_group_name_H-M   'P 1'
#
loop_
_entity.id
_entity.type
_entity.pdbx_description
1 polymer ?
#
loop_
_entity_poly.entity_id
_entity_poly.type
_entity_poly.pdbx_seq_one_letter_code
_entity_poly.pdbx_strand_id
1 'polypeptide(L)'
;MRLRSLSESELHEFLETVPDDLVDEVAAEIDGPLVEGAGANYVAERSARNAEAINAKTAAAQEIGPLPEIANPARRKAASENNLLFADTYFKPTFYLPWAPYQRAMMNRFQNVVLSGGRECHAVRRGGLKSTCARVSTLWAVINGHRRFPVLVGATDDKASEHRENFFALLASSPLLLDDYPEMTPLLLKWRQPKRQFRLDGRLLALHPKDGRGRIVFPDIHDSASCQAHIAPYSVNAT
;
A
#
# COMPACT_ATOMS: atom_id res chain seq x y z
N MET A 1 -11.71 -36.44 9.85
CA MET A 1 -11.90 -37.09 8.54
C MET A 1 -10.58 -37.78 8.21
N ARG A 2 -10.56 -39.06 7.80
CA ARG A 2 -9.28 -39.72 7.48
C ARG A 2 -8.93 -39.39 6.03
N LEU A 3 -8.10 -38.41 5.80
CA LEU A 3 -7.63 -37.96 4.47
C LEU A 3 -7.03 -39.10 3.62
N ARG A 4 -6.56 -40.18 4.26
CA ARG A 4 -5.94 -41.37 3.61
C ARG A 4 -6.90 -42.31 2.88
N SER A 5 -8.20 -42.01 2.84
CA SER A 5 -9.21 -42.86 2.18
C SER A 5 -9.87 -42.16 0.97
N LEU A 6 -9.39 -41.01 0.59
CA LEU A 6 -9.91 -40.28 -0.58
C LEU A 6 -9.30 -40.81 -1.87
N SER A 7 -10.09 -40.84 -2.93
CA SER A 7 -9.59 -41.07 -4.28
C SER A 7 -8.79 -39.84 -4.75
N GLU A 8 -7.98 -40.01 -5.80
CA GLU A 8 -7.16 -38.91 -6.36
C GLU A 8 -8.00 -37.70 -6.76
N SER A 9 -9.21 -37.93 -7.29
CA SER A 9 -10.17 -36.88 -7.66
C SER A 9 -10.73 -36.13 -6.44
N GLU A 10 -11.10 -36.85 -5.38
CA GLU A 10 -11.61 -36.26 -4.13
C GLU A 10 -10.50 -35.52 -3.38
N LEU A 11 -9.25 -36.00 -3.48
CA LEU A 11 -8.09 -35.32 -2.92
C LEU A 11 -7.81 -33.99 -3.62
N HIS A 12 -7.89 -33.97 -4.95
CA HIS A 12 -7.77 -32.76 -5.75
C HIS A 12 -8.84 -31.71 -5.36
N GLU A 13 -10.10 -32.12 -5.28
CA GLU A 13 -11.21 -31.26 -4.88
C GLU A 13 -11.03 -30.73 -3.45
N PHE A 14 -10.54 -31.56 -2.53
CA PHE A 14 -10.23 -31.16 -1.16
C PHE A 14 -9.13 -30.11 -1.11
N LEU A 15 -8.01 -30.32 -1.81
CA LEU A 15 -6.87 -29.39 -1.84
C LEU A 15 -7.23 -28.05 -2.46
N GLU A 16 -8.22 -27.98 -3.37
CA GLU A 16 -8.74 -26.72 -3.89
C GLU A 16 -9.50 -25.88 -2.84
N THR A 17 -9.96 -26.49 -1.77
CA THR A 17 -10.61 -25.78 -0.64
C THR A 17 -9.64 -25.29 0.42
N VAL A 18 -8.37 -25.72 0.38
CA VAL A 18 -7.33 -25.34 1.33
C VAL A 18 -6.79 -23.95 0.99
N PRO A 19 -6.62 -23.05 1.99
CA PRO A 19 -5.98 -21.76 1.79
C PRO A 19 -4.58 -21.90 1.18
N ASP A 20 -4.20 -20.95 0.34
CA ASP A 20 -2.97 -20.98 -0.45
C ASP A 20 -1.69 -21.13 0.40
N ASP A 21 -1.67 -20.53 1.58
CA ASP A 21 -0.57 -20.52 2.54
C ASP A 21 -0.41 -21.85 3.30
N LEU A 22 -1.41 -22.73 3.25
CA LEU A 22 -1.40 -24.03 3.93
C LEU A 22 -1.36 -25.24 2.97
N VAL A 23 -1.47 -25.01 1.66
CA VAL A 23 -1.52 -26.10 0.68
C VAL A 23 -0.28 -26.98 0.71
N ASP A 24 0.91 -26.37 0.80
CA ASP A 24 2.18 -27.11 0.80
C ASP A 24 2.31 -27.99 2.05
N GLU A 25 1.89 -27.50 3.22
CA GLU A 25 1.90 -28.21 4.48
C GLU A 25 0.90 -29.37 4.47
N VAL A 26 -0.33 -29.09 4.01
CA VAL A 26 -1.40 -30.11 3.92
C VAL A 26 -1.07 -31.17 2.88
N ALA A 27 -0.50 -30.80 1.73
CA ALA A 27 -0.07 -31.74 0.69
C ALA A 27 1.06 -32.66 1.17
N ALA A 28 2.03 -32.11 1.92
CA ALA A 28 3.11 -32.92 2.52
C ALA A 28 2.60 -33.88 3.58
N GLU A 29 1.55 -33.55 4.33
CA GLU A 29 0.94 -34.43 5.33
C GLU A 29 0.11 -35.56 4.69
N ILE A 30 -0.38 -35.35 3.45
CA ILE A 30 -1.15 -36.33 2.67
C ILE A 30 -0.23 -37.33 1.97
N ASP A 31 0.98 -36.93 1.54
CA ASP A 31 1.97 -37.81 0.89
C ASP A 31 2.45 -38.92 1.85
N GLY A 32 1.71 -40.01 1.86
CA GLY A 32 2.01 -41.24 2.59
C GLY A 32 2.03 -42.45 1.65
N PRO A 33 2.32 -43.64 2.14
CA PRO A 33 2.59 -44.84 1.30
C PRO A 33 1.41 -45.32 0.44
N LEU A 34 0.22 -44.69 0.54
CA LEU A 34 -0.97 -45.06 -0.27
C LEU A 34 -1.27 -44.05 -1.40
N VAL A 35 -0.65 -42.85 -1.41
CA VAL A 35 -0.87 -41.80 -2.41
C VAL A 35 0.48 -41.11 -2.72
N GLU A 36 1.50 -41.95 -2.97
CA GLU A 36 2.86 -41.47 -3.20
C GLU A 36 2.90 -40.52 -4.40
N GLY A 37 3.21 -39.27 -4.18
CA GLY A 37 3.35 -38.21 -5.20
C GLY A 37 2.09 -37.43 -5.59
N ALA A 38 0.89 -37.78 -5.11
CA ALA A 38 -0.34 -37.09 -5.50
C ALA A 38 -0.38 -35.63 -4.98
N GLY A 39 0.04 -35.41 -3.74
CA GLY A 39 0.15 -34.06 -3.17
C GLY A 39 1.21 -33.23 -3.86
N ALA A 40 2.40 -33.82 -4.11
CA ALA A 40 3.49 -33.16 -4.83
C ALA A 40 3.11 -32.80 -6.28
N ASN A 41 2.38 -33.69 -6.97
CA ASN A 41 1.88 -33.43 -8.32
C ASN A 41 0.87 -32.26 -8.33
N TYR A 42 -0.06 -32.23 -7.37
CA TYR A 42 -1.02 -31.12 -7.25
C TYR A 42 -0.32 -29.79 -7.02
N VAL A 43 0.66 -29.73 -6.09
CA VAL A 43 1.44 -28.50 -5.82
C VAL A 43 2.18 -28.06 -7.07
N ALA A 44 2.80 -28.99 -7.81
CA ALA A 44 3.51 -28.68 -9.04
C ALA A 44 2.57 -28.13 -10.13
N GLU A 45 1.41 -28.75 -10.36
CA GLU A 45 0.41 -28.29 -11.32
C GLU A 45 -0.19 -26.94 -10.95
N ARG A 46 -0.48 -26.73 -9.67
CA ARG A 46 -0.97 -25.43 -9.15
C ARG A 46 0.09 -24.35 -9.34
N SER A 47 1.34 -24.64 -9.01
CA SER A 47 2.46 -23.71 -9.21
C SER A 47 2.63 -23.35 -10.69
N ALA A 48 2.52 -24.33 -11.60
CA ALA A 48 2.57 -24.09 -13.05
C ALA A 48 1.40 -23.22 -13.53
N ARG A 49 0.16 -23.51 -13.11
CA ARG A 49 -1.03 -22.69 -13.42
C ARG A 49 -0.88 -21.26 -12.90
N ASN A 50 -0.37 -21.09 -11.67
CA ASN A 50 -0.12 -19.78 -11.09
C ASN A 50 0.96 -19.00 -11.87
N ALA A 51 2.05 -19.66 -12.25
CA ALA A 51 3.11 -19.07 -13.06
C ALA A 51 2.59 -18.62 -14.44
N GLU A 52 1.78 -19.45 -15.11
CA GLU A 52 1.15 -19.11 -16.38
C GLU A 52 0.19 -17.90 -16.24
N ALA A 53 -0.64 -17.89 -15.19
CA ALA A 53 -1.54 -16.77 -14.90
C ALA A 53 -0.78 -15.47 -14.62
N ILE A 54 0.34 -15.54 -13.89
CA ILE A 54 1.23 -14.39 -13.66
C ILE A 54 1.86 -13.92 -14.97
N ASN A 55 2.36 -14.83 -15.78
CA ASN A 55 2.95 -14.51 -17.09
C ASN A 55 1.92 -13.85 -18.02
N ALA A 56 0.71 -14.37 -18.08
CA ALA A 56 -0.38 -13.79 -18.87
C ALA A 56 -0.75 -12.37 -18.36
N LYS A 57 -0.85 -12.18 -17.05
CA LYS A 57 -1.08 -10.85 -16.45
C LYS A 57 0.06 -9.90 -16.75
N THR A 58 1.30 -10.37 -16.69
CA THR A 58 2.49 -9.58 -16.99
C THR A 58 2.52 -9.18 -18.45
N ALA A 59 2.21 -10.10 -19.36
CA ALA A 59 2.14 -9.82 -20.80
C ALA A 59 1.04 -8.79 -21.15
N ALA A 60 -0.10 -8.86 -20.47
CA ALA A 60 -1.23 -7.93 -20.66
C ALA A 60 -1.04 -6.58 -19.93
N ALA A 61 -0.03 -6.46 -19.06
CA ALA A 61 0.21 -5.24 -18.29
C ALA A 61 0.81 -4.15 -19.17
N GLN A 62 0.41 -2.90 -18.90
CA GLN A 62 0.96 -1.73 -19.58
C GLN A 62 2.35 -1.41 -19.05
N GLU A 63 3.34 -1.33 -19.95
CA GLU A 63 4.65 -0.81 -19.60
C GLU A 63 4.59 0.70 -19.38
N ILE A 64 5.11 1.20 -18.26
CA ILE A 64 5.14 2.64 -17.94
C ILE A 64 6.50 3.27 -18.28
N GLY A 65 7.46 2.45 -18.74
CA GLY A 65 8.83 2.89 -19.00
C GLY A 65 9.61 3.21 -17.71
N PRO A 66 10.86 3.65 -17.83
CA PRO A 66 11.68 4.01 -16.69
C PRO A 66 11.05 5.20 -15.95
N LEU A 67 11.19 5.21 -14.62
CA LEU A 67 10.76 6.36 -13.84
C LEU A 67 11.62 7.58 -14.19
N PRO A 68 11.02 8.78 -14.24
CA PRO A 68 11.78 10.01 -14.41
C PRO A 68 12.82 10.18 -13.28
N GLU A 69 13.89 10.89 -13.58
CA GLU A 69 14.83 11.31 -12.54
C GLU A 69 14.14 12.28 -11.56
N ILE A 70 14.65 12.29 -10.32
CA ILE A 70 14.14 13.20 -9.28
C ILE A 70 14.46 14.63 -9.70
N ALA A 71 13.42 15.45 -9.90
CA ALA A 71 13.59 16.80 -10.43
C ALA A 71 14.43 17.71 -9.52
N ASN A 72 14.28 17.56 -8.19
CA ASN A 72 15.09 18.32 -7.24
C ASN A 72 15.44 17.50 -5.99
N PRO A 73 16.60 16.80 -6.01
CA PRO A 73 17.03 15.98 -4.86
C PRO A 73 17.25 16.79 -3.56
N ALA A 74 17.69 18.03 -3.66
CA ALA A 74 17.92 18.89 -2.49
C ALA A 74 16.60 19.28 -1.83
N ARG A 75 15.58 19.64 -2.62
CA ARG A 75 14.24 19.96 -2.14
C ARG A 75 13.59 18.71 -1.52
N ARG A 76 13.68 17.55 -2.17
CA ARG A 76 13.21 16.27 -1.65
C ARG A 76 13.85 15.98 -0.29
N LYS A 77 15.18 16.09 -0.19
CA LYS A 77 15.91 15.85 1.06
C LYS A 77 15.46 16.80 2.17
N ALA A 78 15.42 18.10 1.94
CA ALA A 78 14.99 19.06 2.94
C ALA A 78 13.55 18.80 3.42
N ALA A 79 12.64 18.47 2.49
CA ALA A 79 11.25 18.14 2.80
C ALA A 79 11.13 16.80 3.55
N SER A 80 12.00 15.82 3.28
CA SER A 80 11.98 14.53 3.99
C SER A 80 12.32 14.67 5.47
N GLU A 81 13.14 15.64 5.82
CA GLU A 81 13.59 15.90 7.20
C GLU A 81 12.60 16.78 8.00
N ASN A 82 11.69 17.48 7.32
CA ASN A 82 10.80 18.45 7.95
C ASN A 82 9.37 18.37 7.41
N ASN A 83 8.47 17.87 8.25
CA ASN A 83 7.04 17.67 7.91
C ASN A 83 6.31 18.98 7.58
N LEU A 84 6.61 20.08 8.28
CA LEU A 84 6.01 21.38 7.98
C LEU A 84 6.50 21.93 6.64
N LEU A 85 7.80 21.80 6.36
CA LEU A 85 8.39 22.18 5.07
C LEU A 85 7.83 21.35 3.93
N PHE A 86 7.66 20.05 4.15
CA PHE A 86 6.99 19.15 3.20
C PHE A 86 5.59 19.63 2.85
N ALA A 87 4.77 19.95 3.85
CA ALA A 87 3.42 20.46 3.66
C ALA A 87 3.41 21.81 2.90
N ASP A 88 4.29 22.73 3.28
CA ASP A 88 4.38 24.05 2.64
C ASP A 88 4.91 23.98 1.20
N THR A 89 5.81 23.04 0.92
CA THR A 89 6.40 22.85 -0.41
C THR A 89 5.42 22.21 -1.39
N TYR A 90 4.83 21.07 -1.00
CA TYR A 90 4.07 20.25 -1.93
C TYR A 90 2.57 20.48 -1.90
N PHE A 91 2.02 21.06 -0.81
CA PHE A 91 0.58 21.25 -0.64
C PHE A 91 0.20 22.71 -0.42
N LYS A 92 0.94 23.63 -1.01
CA LYS A 92 0.67 25.07 -0.93
C LYS A 92 -0.76 25.47 -1.33
N PRO A 93 -1.40 24.86 -2.35
CA PRO A 93 -2.80 25.16 -2.67
C PRO A 93 -3.77 24.76 -1.55
N THR A 94 -3.44 23.74 -0.77
CA THR A 94 -4.23 23.30 0.40
C THR A 94 -3.96 24.18 1.62
N PHE A 95 -2.72 24.64 1.80
CA PHE A 95 -2.27 25.50 2.89
C PHE A 95 -1.95 26.92 2.39
N TYR A 96 -2.90 27.52 1.65
CA TYR A 96 -2.71 28.82 0.99
C TYR A 96 -2.65 30.01 1.97
N LEU A 97 -3.20 29.84 3.19
CA LEU A 97 -3.11 30.84 4.25
C LEU A 97 -1.81 30.69 5.04
N PRO A 98 -1.29 31.77 5.63
CA PRO A 98 -0.17 31.69 6.56
C PRO A 98 -0.47 30.70 7.71
N TRP A 99 0.52 29.90 8.06
CA TRP A 99 0.40 28.94 9.15
C TRP A 99 0.13 29.62 10.48
N ALA A 100 -0.99 29.32 11.09
CA ALA A 100 -1.27 29.76 12.45
C ALA A 100 -0.31 29.07 13.46
N PRO A 101 0.02 29.72 14.58
CA PRO A 101 0.93 29.13 15.60
C PRO A 101 0.53 27.72 16.04
N TYR A 102 -0.75 27.47 16.25
CA TYR A 102 -1.26 26.15 16.66
C TYR A 102 -1.09 25.07 15.55
N GLN A 103 -1.19 25.46 14.28
CA GLN A 103 -0.98 24.54 13.16
C GLN A 103 0.50 24.16 13.06
N ARG A 104 1.42 25.12 13.19
CA ARG A 104 2.86 24.84 13.24
C ARG A 104 3.20 23.90 14.39
N ALA A 105 2.68 24.19 15.58
CA ALA A 105 2.86 23.33 16.75
C ALA A 105 2.33 21.91 16.52
N MET A 106 1.16 21.79 15.89
CA MET A 106 0.56 20.49 15.55
C MET A 106 1.40 19.70 14.55
N MET A 107 1.90 20.34 13.48
CA MET A 107 2.77 19.67 12.49
C MET A 107 4.08 19.20 13.11
N ASN A 108 4.69 20.01 13.98
CA ASN A 108 5.91 19.61 14.71
C ASN A 108 5.64 18.43 15.66
N ARG A 109 4.50 18.41 16.34
CA ARG A 109 4.11 17.27 17.21
C ARG A 109 3.86 16.01 16.39
N PHE A 110 3.19 16.09 15.24
CA PHE A 110 3.06 14.94 14.32
C PHE A 110 4.43 14.43 13.88
N GLN A 111 5.35 15.32 13.52
CA GLN A 111 6.73 14.91 13.19
C GLN A 111 7.39 14.17 14.35
N ASN A 112 7.31 14.71 15.56
CA ASN A 112 7.92 14.09 16.74
C ASN A 112 7.33 12.70 17.02
N VAL A 113 6.01 12.54 16.96
CA VAL A 113 5.35 11.22 17.12
C VAL A 113 5.77 10.24 16.02
N VAL A 114 5.88 10.71 14.78
CA VAL A 114 6.35 9.88 13.68
C VAL A 114 7.79 9.44 13.88
N LEU A 115 8.69 10.31 14.31
CA LEU A 115 10.13 9.99 14.43
C LEU A 115 10.45 9.26 15.74
N SER A 116 9.90 9.72 16.87
CA SER A 116 10.26 9.27 18.21
C SER A 116 9.23 8.38 18.89
N GLY A 117 8.04 8.25 18.31
CA GLY A 117 6.90 7.58 18.94
C GLY A 117 6.19 8.48 19.97
N GLY A 118 5.24 7.90 20.70
CA GLY A 118 4.46 8.61 21.70
C GLY A 118 2.97 8.67 21.38
N ARG A 119 2.23 9.48 22.17
CA ARG A 119 0.80 9.70 22.02
C ARG A 119 0.51 11.19 22.09
N GLU A 120 -0.34 11.66 21.16
CA GLU A 120 -0.75 13.05 21.09
C GLU A 120 -2.27 13.16 20.96
N CYS A 121 -2.84 14.15 21.61
CA CYS A 121 -4.24 14.51 21.48
C CYS A 121 -4.34 15.97 21.01
N HIS A 122 -5.05 16.19 19.91
CA HIS A 122 -5.22 17.52 19.33
C HIS A 122 -6.67 17.97 19.39
N ALA A 123 -7.01 18.78 20.37
CA ALA A 123 -8.30 19.47 20.48
C ALA A 123 -8.23 20.79 19.66
N VAL A 124 -8.69 20.76 18.43
CA VAL A 124 -8.68 21.90 17.51
C VAL A 124 -10.11 22.13 17.00
N ARG A 125 -10.50 23.42 16.89
CA ARG A 125 -11.81 23.81 16.36
C ARG A 125 -12.09 23.21 14.99
N ARG A 126 -13.37 23.08 14.64
CA ARG A 126 -13.79 22.71 13.29
C ARG A 126 -13.22 23.71 12.27
N GLY A 127 -12.75 23.26 11.11
CA GLY A 127 -12.09 24.11 10.11
C GLY A 127 -10.61 24.39 10.37
N GLY A 128 -10.03 23.94 11.50
CA GLY A 128 -8.61 24.13 11.83
C GLY A 128 -7.64 23.24 11.06
N LEU A 129 -8.07 22.56 10.00
CA LEU A 129 -7.27 21.67 9.13
C LEU A 129 -6.63 20.45 9.82
N LYS A 130 -7.10 20.08 11.00
CA LYS A 130 -6.54 18.96 11.80
C LYS A 130 -6.40 17.67 10.99
N SER A 131 -7.48 17.23 10.36
CA SER A 131 -7.49 15.98 9.57
C SER A 131 -6.61 16.07 8.32
N THR A 132 -6.53 17.26 7.71
CA THR A 132 -5.65 17.50 6.55
C THR A 132 -4.18 17.46 6.96
N CYS A 133 -3.82 18.11 8.06
CA CYS A 133 -2.47 18.03 8.63
C CYS A 133 -2.08 16.59 8.97
N ALA A 134 -2.98 15.82 9.60
CA ALA A 134 -2.73 14.41 9.91
C ALA A 134 -2.50 13.57 8.64
N ARG A 135 -3.31 13.76 7.58
CA ARG A 135 -3.15 13.05 6.30
C ARG A 135 -1.84 13.39 5.60
N VAL A 136 -1.49 14.69 5.55
CA VAL A 136 -0.21 15.13 4.96
C VAL A 136 0.97 14.57 5.75
N SER A 137 0.89 14.56 7.08
CA SER A 137 1.94 13.97 7.93
C SER A 137 2.05 12.45 7.76
N THR A 138 0.92 11.75 7.55
CA THR A 138 0.91 10.33 7.21
C THR A 138 1.58 10.06 5.86
N LEU A 139 1.25 10.87 4.85
CA LEU A 139 1.89 10.78 3.54
C LEU A 139 3.40 11.02 3.66
N TRP A 140 3.81 12.10 4.35
CA TRP A 140 5.22 12.40 4.62
C TRP A 140 5.94 11.23 5.29
N ALA A 141 5.32 10.63 6.29
CA ALA A 141 5.90 9.50 7.02
C ALA A 141 6.14 8.27 6.13
N VAL A 142 5.20 7.97 5.21
CA VAL A 142 5.29 6.79 4.36
C VAL A 142 6.25 6.99 3.20
N ILE A 143 6.14 8.09 2.45
CA ILE A 143 6.96 8.27 1.24
C ILE A 143 8.43 8.49 1.54
N ASN A 144 8.76 8.96 2.75
CA ASN A 144 10.14 9.11 3.22
C ASN A 144 10.63 7.92 4.07
N GLY A 145 9.84 6.85 4.18
CA GLY A 145 10.24 5.63 4.88
C GLY A 145 10.29 5.72 6.41
N HIS A 146 9.80 6.81 7.01
CA HIS A 146 9.79 6.96 8.47
C HIS A 146 8.87 5.95 9.15
N ARG A 147 7.73 5.62 8.52
CA ARG A 147 6.79 4.58 8.96
C ARG A 147 6.24 3.84 7.75
N ARG A 148 6.27 2.51 7.80
CA ARG A 148 5.86 1.65 6.68
C ARG A 148 4.40 1.21 6.75
N PHE A 149 3.78 1.28 7.92
CA PHE A 149 2.42 0.79 8.13
C PHE A 149 1.59 1.70 9.05
N PRO A 150 1.27 2.95 8.64
CA PRO A 150 0.34 3.77 9.38
C PRO A 150 -1.09 3.25 9.24
N VAL A 151 -1.82 3.32 10.36
CA VAL A 151 -3.25 2.97 10.43
C VAL A 151 -4.05 4.25 10.65
N LEU A 152 -5.05 4.49 9.81
CA LEU A 152 -6.00 5.60 9.91
C LEU A 152 -7.35 5.05 10.39
N VAL A 153 -7.77 5.44 11.59
CA VAL A 153 -9.03 4.94 12.16
C VAL A 153 -10.13 5.98 11.98
N GLY A 154 -11.18 5.61 11.26
CA GLY A 154 -12.42 6.37 11.12
C GLY A 154 -13.51 5.85 12.04
N ALA A 155 -14.51 6.68 12.34
CA ALA A 155 -15.66 6.25 13.15
C ALA A 155 -16.56 5.25 12.41
N THR A 156 -16.62 5.31 11.08
CA THR A 156 -17.44 4.46 10.20
C THR A 156 -16.64 4.03 8.98
N ASP A 157 -17.14 3.02 8.25
CA ASP A 157 -16.54 2.54 6.99
C ASP A 157 -16.51 3.62 5.92
N ASP A 158 -17.53 4.48 5.86
CA ASP A 158 -17.56 5.64 4.97
C ASP A 158 -16.41 6.59 5.28
N LYS A 159 -16.11 6.83 6.57
CA LYS A 159 -14.98 7.67 6.99
C LYS A 159 -13.63 7.03 6.67
N ALA A 160 -13.50 5.72 6.82
CA ALA A 160 -12.30 5.00 6.41
C ALA A 160 -12.11 5.09 4.88
N SER A 161 -13.17 4.94 4.10
CA SER A 161 -13.15 5.13 2.65
C SER A 161 -12.81 6.56 2.24
N GLU A 162 -13.38 7.57 2.92
CA GLU A 162 -13.06 8.98 2.73
C GLU A 162 -11.57 9.27 2.99
N HIS A 163 -10.95 8.65 3.98
CA HIS A 163 -9.51 8.80 4.23
C HIS A 163 -8.68 8.35 3.03
N ARG A 164 -9.04 7.23 2.40
CA ARG A 164 -8.37 6.72 1.20
C ARG A 164 -8.52 7.67 0.01
N GLU A 165 -9.76 8.07 -0.31
CA GLU A 165 -10.03 8.98 -1.43
C GLU A 165 -9.30 10.32 -1.25
N ASN A 166 -9.32 10.89 -0.04
CA ASN A 166 -8.59 12.11 0.28
C ASN A 166 -7.07 11.96 0.15
N PHE A 167 -6.52 10.77 0.40
CA PHE A 167 -5.10 10.48 0.20
C PHE A 167 -4.73 10.59 -1.29
N PHE A 168 -5.51 9.97 -2.17
CA PHE A 168 -5.27 10.07 -3.62
C PHE A 168 -5.55 11.47 -4.17
N ALA A 169 -6.54 12.17 -3.62
CA ALA A 169 -6.78 13.56 -3.97
C ALA A 169 -5.57 14.45 -3.62
N LEU A 170 -4.92 14.23 -2.48
CA LEU A 170 -3.68 14.90 -2.12
C LEU A 170 -2.56 14.59 -3.12
N LEU A 171 -2.32 13.32 -3.44
CA LEU A 171 -1.31 12.93 -4.44
C LEU A 171 -1.57 13.59 -5.79
N ALA A 172 -2.84 13.58 -6.24
CA ALA A 172 -3.22 14.14 -7.53
C ALA A 172 -3.13 15.67 -7.58
N SER A 173 -3.23 16.36 -6.43
CA SER A 173 -3.21 17.82 -6.34
C SER A 173 -1.82 18.43 -6.41
N SER A 174 -0.76 17.63 -6.34
CA SER A 174 0.61 18.12 -6.27
C SER A 174 1.51 17.54 -7.37
N PRO A 175 1.52 18.10 -8.58
CA PRO A 175 2.47 17.72 -9.62
C PRO A 175 3.93 17.81 -9.15
N LEU A 176 4.27 18.85 -8.38
CA LEU A 176 5.60 19.05 -7.83
C LEU A 176 6.05 17.88 -6.93
N LEU A 177 5.11 17.26 -6.21
CA LEU A 177 5.40 16.05 -5.43
C LEU A 177 5.77 14.89 -6.35
N LEU A 178 5.06 14.71 -7.45
CA LEU A 178 5.32 13.62 -8.40
C LEU A 178 6.64 13.82 -9.15
N ASP A 179 7.05 15.08 -9.39
CA ASP A 179 8.34 15.42 -9.98
C ASP A 179 9.52 15.02 -9.05
N ASP A 180 9.36 15.20 -7.74
CA ASP A 180 10.39 14.87 -6.75
C ASP A 180 10.28 13.44 -6.20
N TYR A 181 9.11 12.81 -6.31
CA TYR A 181 8.81 11.43 -5.88
C TYR A 181 8.16 10.66 -7.05
N PRO A 182 8.89 10.44 -8.15
CA PRO A 182 8.33 9.82 -9.36
C PRO A 182 7.84 8.39 -9.10
N GLU A 183 8.35 7.72 -8.09
CA GLU A 183 7.89 6.41 -7.63
C GLU A 183 6.43 6.38 -7.14
N MET A 184 5.80 7.54 -6.91
CA MET A 184 4.37 7.63 -6.57
C MET A 184 3.47 7.60 -7.81
N THR A 185 4.01 7.89 -8.99
CA THR A 185 3.25 7.95 -10.24
C THR A 185 2.53 6.63 -10.56
N PRO A 186 3.15 5.44 -10.46
CA PRO A 186 2.46 4.18 -10.72
C PRO A 186 1.24 3.95 -9.83
N LEU A 187 1.33 4.33 -8.54
CA LEU A 187 0.22 4.20 -7.61
C LEU A 187 -0.97 5.10 -7.99
N LEU A 188 -0.70 6.33 -8.40
CA LEU A 188 -1.71 7.27 -8.87
C LEU A 188 -2.34 6.81 -10.20
N LEU A 189 -1.55 6.28 -11.13
CA LEU A 189 -2.04 5.70 -12.38
C LEU A 189 -2.96 4.51 -12.09
N LYS A 190 -2.57 3.62 -11.19
CA LYS A 190 -3.39 2.47 -10.78
C LYS A 190 -4.69 2.88 -10.12
N TRP A 191 -4.69 3.93 -9.30
CA TRP A 191 -5.91 4.47 -8.72
C TRP A 191 -6.88 5.00 -9.79
N ARG A 192 -6.36 5.72 -10.80
CA ARG A 192 -7.16 6.23 -11.93
C ARG A 192 -7.65 5.12 -12.87
N GLN A 193 -6.90 4.02 -12.97
CA GLN A 193 -7.16 2.90 -13.86
C GLN A 193 -7.10 1.56 -13.11
N PRO A 194 -8.06 1.28 -12.20
CA PRO A 194 -7.97 0.16 -11.25
C PRO A 194 -7.94 -1.22 -11.89
N LYS A 195 -8.54 -1.38 -13.08
CA LYS A 195 -8.55 -2.66 -13.82
C LYS A 195 -7.23 -2.93 -14.56
N ARG A 196 -6.40 -1.90 -14.81
CA ARG A 196 -5.17 -2.03 -15.58
C ARG A 196 -4.02 -2.49 -14.69
N GLN A 197 -3.20 -3.39 -15.19
CA GLN A 197 -1.93 -3.74 -14.56
C GLN A 197 -0.80 -2.93 -15.19
N PHE A 198 0.25 -2.68 -14.42
CA PHE A 198 1.40 -1.88 -14.86
C PHE A 198 2.68 -2.66 -14.65
N ARG A 199 3.63 -2.48 -15.58
CA ARG A 199 4.99 -2.98 -15.49
C ARG A 199 5.98 -1.82 -15.46
N LEU A 200 7.08 -2.04 -14.78
CA LEU A 200 8.26 -1.19 -14.78
C LEU A 200 9.47 -2.06 -15.14
N ASP A 201 10.16 -1.70 -16.20
CA ASP A 201 11.30 -2.47 -16.73
C ASP A 201 10.99 -3.96 -16.94
N GLY A 202 9.82 -4.24 -17.53
CA GLY A 202 9.33 -5.59 -17.77
C GLY A 202 8.79 -6.35 -16.56
N ARG A 203 8.95 -5.83 -15.33
CA ARG A 203 8.48 -6.45 -14.08
C ARG A 203 7.09 -5.94 -13.72
N LEU A 204 6.18 -6.85 -13.39
CA LEU A 204 4.86 -6.50 -12.90
C LEU A 204 4.96 -5.81 -11.53
N LEU A 205 4.37 -4.62 -11.41
CA LEU A 205 4.34 -3.88 -10.16
C LEU A 205 3.28 -4.44 -9.21
N ALA A 206 3.71 -4.88 -8.03
CA ALA A 206 2.82 -5.22 -6.92
C ALA A 206 2.40 -3.94 -6.21
N LEU A 207 1.26 -3.38 -6.59
CA LEU A 207 0.69 -2.16 -5.99
C LEU A 207 -0.83 -2.22 -6.00
N HIS A 208 -1.46 -1.73 -4.94
CA HIS A 208 -2.92 -1.71 -4.84
C HIS A 208 -3.41 -0.40 -4.22
N PRO A 209 -4.19 0.42 -4.96
CA PRO A 209 -4.88 1.57 -4.36
C PRO A 209 -5.95 1.15 -3.34
N LYS A 210 -6.43 -0.09 -3.46
CA LYS A 210 -7.31 -0.76 -2.50
C LYS A 210 -7.12 -2.26 -2.66
N ASP A 211 -6.47 -2.90 -1.69
CA ASP A 211 -6.45 -4.36 -1.61
C ASP A 211 -7.79 -4.92 -1.08
N GLY A 212 -7.92 -6.25 -0.99
CA GLY A 212 -9.13 -6.90 -0.45
C GLY A 212 -9.49 -6.49 0.99
N ARG A 213 -8.53 -5.94 1.75
CA ARG A 213 -8.70 -5.41 3.11
C ARG A 213 -8.86 -3.89 3.17
N GLY A 214 -8.98 -3.22 2.02
CA GLY A 214 -9.13 -1.77 1.95
C GLY A 214 -7.85 -0.96 2.08
N ARG A 215 -6.67 -1.59 2.18
CA ARG A 215 -5.37 -0.93 2.35
C ARG A 215 -4.87 -0.36 1.03
N ILE A 216 -4.11 0.73 1.12
CA ILE A 216 -3.29 1.26 0.02
C ILE A 216 -1.94 0.57 0.11
N VAL A 217 -1.54 -0.15 -0.92
CA VAL A 217 -0.23 -0.81 -1.04
C VAL A 217 0.62 -0.04 -2.04
N PHE A 218 1.78 0.40 -1.59
CA PHE A 218 2.74 1.16 -2.39
C PHE A 218 3.51 0.26 -3.34
N PRO A 219 4.03 0.82 -4.46
CA PRO A 219 4.76 0.04 -5.44
C PRO A 219 5.99 -0.66 -4.86
N ASP A 220 6.25 -1.88 -5.37
CA ASP A 220 7.46 -2.63 -5.10
C ASP A 220 8.60 -2.11 -5.99
N ILE A 221 9.18 -0.97 -5.60
CA ILE A 221 10.32 -0.32 -6.25
C ILE A 221 11.47 -0.32 -5.25
N HIS A 222 12.51 -1.10 -5.52
CA HIS A 222 13.58 -1.42 -4.57
C HIS A 222 14.29 -0.20 -3.98
N ASP A 223 14.53 0.83 -4.79
CA ASP A 223 15.25 2.05 -4.37
C ASP A 223 14.32 3.11 -3.74
N SER A 224 13.02 2.81 -3.60
CA SER A 224 12.08 3.71 -2.97
C SER A 224 12.01 3.49 -1.45
N ALA A 225 12.06 4.58 -0.69
CA ALA A 225 11.86 4.55 0.75
C ALA A 225 10.48 4.01 1.16
N SER A 226 9.49 4.14 0.29
CA SER A 226 8.13 3.64 0.46
C SER A 226 7.87 2.25 -0.14
N CYS A 227 8.93 1.54 -0.60
CA CYS A 227 8.80 0.22 -1.20
C CYS A 227 7.94 -0.70 -0.33
N GLN A 228 6.86 -1.25 -0.90
CA GLN A 228 5.90 -2.12 -0.21
C GLN A 228 5.32 -1.54 1.09
N ALA A 229 5.34 -0.23 1.29
CA ALA A 229 4.67 0.37 2.43
C ALA A 229 3.15 0.29 2.27
N HIS A 230 2.42 0.31 3.39
CA HIS A 230 0.97 0.21 3.38
C HIS A 230 0.36 1.34 4.19
N ILE A 231 -0.76 1.90 3.73
CA ILE A 231 -1.65 2.72 4.57
C ILE A 231 -2.95 1.95 4.76
N ALA A 232 -3.34 1.77 6.00
CA ALA A 232 -4.50 0.97 6.36
C ALA A 232 -5.62 1.85 6.98
N PRO A 233 -6.63 2.28 6.18
CA PRO A 233 -7.82 2.89 6.72
C PRO A 233 -8.74 1.81 7.30
N TYR A 234 -9.11 1.97 8.58
CA TYR A 234 -10.05 1.10 9.28
C TYR A 234 -11.20 1.91 9.89
N SER A 235 -12.32 1.25 10.16
CA SER A 235 -13.39 1.80 10.99
C SER A 235 -13.43 1.14 12.36
N VAL A 236 -13.94 1.89 13.35
CA VAL A 236 -14.15 1.34 14.71
C VAL A 236 -15.29 0.32 14.70
N ASN A 237 -16.23 0.44 13.76
CA ASN A 237 -17.42 -0.42 13.65
C ASN A 237 -17.26 -1.55 12.61
N ALA A 238 -16.04 -1.84 12.17
CA ALA A 238 -15.79 -3.01 11.30
C ALA A 238 -16.05 -4.28 12.12
N THR A 239 -17.24 -4.85 11.96
CA THR A 239 -17.66 -6.17 12.48
C THR A 239 -17.35 -7.23 11.44
#